data_170c3fbec6b61ec2c0e2461e160221f1
#
_entry.id   170c3fbec6b61ec2c0e2461e160221f1
#
_cell.length_a   1.000
_cell.length_b   1.000
_cell.length_c   1.000
_cell.angle_alpha   90.00
_cell.angle_beta   90.00
_cell.angle_gamma   90.00
#
_symmetry.space_group_name_H-M   'P 1'
#
loop_
_entity.id
_entity.type
_entity.pdbx_description
1 polymer ?
#
loop_
_entity_poly.entity_id
_entity_poly.type
_entity_poly.pdbx_seq_one_letter_code
_entity_poly.pdbx_strand_id
1 'polypeptide(L)'
;KRQWYPNLYYHKVCVSTANEFGGSMSDISWHTKTGEEVLSELDTPLGGLTSVEAEKRLGKYGENKLREPDKVPAFIRFLSQYHDPLNYLLIGAGLLALATHPDKPGDAIFIGIVLTANAFFGFWQENKAEQEMGALKQMTVSRCVVCRDGMEMEISTTQLVPGDIVKIEEGLNVPADLRVSEAWQCKVDESALTGESMPTKVNEFVLPPETLLADRKNMLY
;
A
#
# COMPACT_ATOMS: atom_id res chain seq x y z
N LYS A 1 -1.85 19.61 -35.90
CA LYS A 1 -1.36 20.81 -35.19
C LYS A 1 -1.43 20.49 -33.72
N ARG A 2 -0.29 20.10 -33.14
CA ARG A 2 -0.14 19.82 -31.71
C ARG A 2 -0.19 21.17 -30.98
N GLN A 3 -1.26 21.42 -30.28
CA GLN A 3 -1.38 22.56 -29.38
C GLN A 3 -1.14 22.06 -27.96
N TRP A 4 0.15 21.89 -27.65
CA TRP A 4 0.59 21.55 -26.29
C TRP A 4 0.77 22.84 -25.49
N TYR A 5 0.32 22.82 -24.25
CA TYR A 5 0.42 23.93 -23.32
C TYR A 5 1.88 24.27 -23.05
N PRO A 6 2.31 25.55 -23.17
CA PRO A 6 3.72 25.96 -23.15
C PRO A 6 4.41 25.91 -21.79
N ASN A 7 3.78 25.42 -20.73
CA ASN A 7 4.35 25.43 -19.37
C ASN A 7 4.65 24.03 -18.81
N LEU A 8 4.64 22.97 -19.61
CA LEU A 8 4.89 21.58 -19.17
C LEU A 8 6.37 21.15 -19.28
N TYR A 9 7.32 22.05 -19.07
CA TYR A 9 8.74 21.77 -19.33
C TYR A 9 9.44 20.88 -18.30
N TYR A 10 8.79 20.44 -17.20
CA TYR A 10 9.49 19.69 -16.14
C TYR A 10 8.68 18.51 -15.53
N HIS A 11 7.64 18.01 -16.20
CA HIS A 11 6.72 17.10 -15.54
C HIS A 11 6.59 15.77 -16.28
N LYS A 12 6.66 14.71 -15.51
CA LYS A 12 6.46 13.32 -15.94
C LYS A 12 4.96 13.06 -15.95
N VAL A 13 4.42 12.70 -17.10
CA VAL A 13 3.01 12.33 -17.24
C VAL A 13 2.91 10.82 -17.26
N CYS A 14 2.17 10.27 -16.34
CA CYS A 14 1.93 8.84 -16.23
C CYS A 14 0.43 8.58 -16.15
N VAL A 15 -0.01 7.46 -16.71
CA VAL A 15 -1.42 7.05 -16.64
C VAL A 15 -1.57 6.01 -15.55
N SER A 16 -2.49 6.24 -14.60
CA SER A 16 -2.79 5.27 -13.54
C SER A 16 -3.42 4.03 -14.15
N THR A 17 -2.74 2.91 -13.98
CA THR A 17 -3.22 1.58 -14.40
C THR A 17 -3.66 0.75 -13.20
N ALA A 18 -3.76 1.39 -12.02
CA ALA A 18 -3.97 0.79 -10.71
C ALA A 18 -4.82 -0.49 -10.73
N ASN A 19 -4.25 -1.58 -10.27
CA ASN A 19 -4.75 -2.92 -10.53
C ASN A 19 -4.92 -3.79 -9.29
N GLU A 20 -4.82 -3.24 -8.09
CA GLU A 20 -4.99 -4.05 -6.86
C GLU A 20 -6.45 -4.39 -6.52
N PHE A 21 -7.40 -3.94 -7.32
CA PHE A 21 -8.81 -4.22 -7.09
C PHE A 21 -9.28 -5.43 -7.89
N GLY A 22 -9.24 -6.58 -7.30
CA GLY A 22 -9.89 -7.88 -7.51
C GLY A 22 -10.77 -8.15 -8.74
N GLY A 23 -10.46 -7.61 -9.92
CA GLY A 23 -11.21 -7.85 -11.14
C GLY A 23 -10.36 -7.65 -12.38
N SER A 24 -10.41 -8.60 -13.25
CA SER A 24 -10.18 -8.59 -14.72
C SER A 24 -9.11 -7.68 -15.40
N MET A 25 -8.51 -6.69 -14.74
CA MET A 25 -7.47 -5.85 -15.33
C MET A 25 -6.04 -6.37 -15.05
N SER A 26 -5.86 -7.38 -14.18
CA SER A 26 -4.56 -7.97 -13.85
C SER A 26 -3.87 -8.66 -15.03
N ASP A 27 -4.62 -9.04 -16.05
CA ASP A 27 -4.09 -9.77 -17.21
C ASP A 27 -3.61 -8.86 -18.35
N ILE A 28 -3.82 -7.53 -18.22
CA ILE A 28 -3.43 -6.59 -19.27
C ILE A 28 -1.96 -6.21 -19.09
N SER A 29 -1.15 -6.55 -20.09
CA SER A 29 0.27 -6.19 -20.11
C SER A 29 0.48 -4.74 -20.53
N TRP A 30 0.25 -3.79 -19.62
CA TRP A 30 0.36 -2.35 -19.90
C TRP A 30 1.72 -1.91 -20.45
N HIS A 31 2.80 -2.59 -20.07
CA HIS A 31 4.15 -2.34 -20.56
C HIS A 31 4.33 -2.60 -22.07
N THR A 32 3.40 -3.36 -22.68
CA THR A 32 3.43 -3.65 -24.12
C THR A 32 2.68 -2.64 -24.97
N LYS A 33 2.09 -1.61 -24.34
CA LYS A 33 1.26 -0.60 -25.01
C LYS A 33 1.91 0.77 -24.96
N THR A 34 1.63 1.59 -25.95
CA THR A 34 2.01 3.02 -25.92
C THR A 34 1.14 3.79 -24.95
N GLY A 35 1.60 4.97 -24.49
CA GLY A 35 0.78 5.82 -23.61
C GLY A 35 -0.56 6.20 -24.22
N GLU A 36 -0.61 6.44 -25.56
CA GLU A 36 -1.84 6.77 -26.28
C GLU A 36 -2.82 5.58 -26.31
N GLU A 37 -2.34 4.36 -26.52
CA GLU A 37 -3.15 3.14 -26.48
C GLU A 37 -3.73 2.91 -25.09
N VAL A 38 -2.94 3.14 -24.02
CA VAL A 38 -3.40 3.02 -22.63
C VAL A 38 -4.50 4.04 -22.32
N LEU A 39 -4.33 5.30 -22.73
CA LEU A 39 -5.35 6.33 -22.57
C LEU A 39 -6.65 5.96 -23.31
N SER A 40 -6.53 5.45 -24.53
CA SER A 40 -7.68 5.02 -25.32
C SER A 40 -8.41 3.83 -24.68
N GLU A 41 -7.67 2.86 -24.17
CA GLU A 41 -8.27 1.66 -23.53
C GLU A 41 -8.91 1.95 -22.18
N LEU A 42 -8.40 2.97 -21.49
CA LEU A 42 -8.97 3.45 -20.22
C LEU A 42 -10.02 4.55 -20.44
N ASP A 43 -10.44 4.81 -21.68
CA ASP A 43 -11.39 5.88 -22.02
C ASP A 43 -11.03 7.22 -21.38
N THR A 44 -9.73 7.59 -21.43
CA THR A 44 -9.24 8.81 -20.82
C THR A 44 -8.88 9.84 -21.88
N PRO A 45 -9.53 11.02 -21.88
CA PRO A 45 -9.16 12.13 -22.75
C PRO A 45 -7.75 12.65 -22.45
N LEU A 46 -7.08 13.28 -23.44
CA LEU A 46 -5.78 13.91 -23.26
C LEU A 46 -5.74 15.01 -22.17
N GLY A 47 -6.89 15.61 -21.87
CA GLY A 47 -7.05 16.57 -20.77
C GLY A 47 -7.33 15.92 -19.41
N GLY A 48 -7.21 14.60 -19.29
CA GLY A 48 -7.54 13.84 -18.10
C GLY A 48 -9.03 13.52 -17.97
N LEU A 49 -9.38 12.75 -16.97
CA LEU A 49 -10.75 12.41 -16.64
C LEU A 49 -11.53 13.66 -16.19
N THR A 50 -12.84 13.64 -16.40
CA THR A 50 -13.70 14.61 -15.71
C THR A 50 -13.84 14.24 -14.24
N SER A 51 -14.02 15.23 -13.38
CA SER A 51 -14.24 15.00 -11.93
C SER A 51 -15.44 14.06 -11.69
N VAL A 52 -16.49 14.17 -12.47
CA VAL A 52 -17.68 13.29 -12.39
C VAL A 52 -17.34 11.83 -12.77
N GLU A 53 -16.57 11.61 -13.83
CA GLU A 53 -16.17 10.27 -14.23
C GLU A 53 -15.18 9.66 -13.22
N ALA A 54 -14.27 10.47 -12.66
CA ALA A 54 -13.36 10.03 -11.60
C ALA A 54 -14.11 9.58 -10.33
N GLU A 55 -15.14 10.32 -9.91
CA GLU A 55 -15.99 9.94 -8.78
C GLU A 55 -16.76 8.64 -9.04
N LYS A 56 -17.31 8.48 -10.25
CA LYS A 56 -17.97 7.25 -10.68
C LYS A 56 -17.02 6.06 -10.68
N ARG A 57 -15.78 6.24 -11.18
CA ARG A 57 -14.73 5.21 -11.13
C ARG A 57 -14.31 4.88 -9.71
N LEU A 58 -14.20 5.89 -8.84
CA LEU A 58 -13.92 5.68 -7.42
C LEU A 58 -15.01 4.83 -6.75
N GLY A 59 -16.27 5.06 -7.08
CA GLY A 59 -17.39 4.22 -6.60
C GLY A 59 -17.35 2.79 -7.15
N LYS A 60 -16.85 2.61 -8.38
CA LYS A 60 -16.75 1.28 -9.03
C LYS A 60 -15.54 0.47 -8.57
N TYR A 61 -14.37 1.10 -8.52
CA TYR A 61 -13.09 0.43 -8.23
C TYR A 61 -12.70 0.50 -6.75
N GLY A 62 -13.30 1.42 -5.97
CA GLY A 62 -12.93 1.66 -4.59
C GLY A 62 -11.74 2.60 -4.44
N GLU A 63 -11.33 2.82 -3.19
CA GLU A 63 -10.18 3.66 -2.86
C GLU A 63 -8.85 2.96 -3.18
N ASN A 64 -7.88 3.72 -3.68
CA ASN A 64 -6.52 3.24 -3.90
C ASN A 64 -5.79 3.09 -2.55
N LYS A 65 -5.94 1.92 -1.96
CA LYS A 65 -5.32 1.53 -0.69
C LYS A 65 -4.75 0.12 -0.80
N LEU A 66 -3.55 -0.08 -0.29
CA LEU A 66 -3.01 -1.42 -0.09
C LEU A 66 -3.96 -2.20 0.84
N ARG A 67 -4.20 -3.47 0.52
CA ARG A 67 -4.97 -4.35 1.41
C ARG A 67 -4.26 -4.46 2.74
N GLU A 68 -4.86 -3.89 3.77
CA GLU A 68 -4.39 -4.18 5.12
C GLU A 68 -4.80 -5.62 5.47
N PRO A 69 -3.89 -6.41 6.11
CA PRO A 69 -4.25 -7.72 6.61
C PRO A 69 -5.42 -7.57 7.60
N ASP A 70 -6.33 -8.53 7.57
CA ASP A 70 -7.48 -8.55 8.48
C ASP A 70 -7.01 -8.42 9.93
N LYS A 71 -7.64 -7.50 10.67
CA LYS A 71 -7.32 -7.31 12.07
C LYS A 71 -7.64 -8.57 12.86
N VAL A 72 -6.63 -9.12 13.52
CA VAL A 72 -6.82 -10.28 14.40
C VAL A 72 -7.79 -9.90 15.52
N PRO A 73 -8.85 -10.69 15.79
CA PRO A 73 -9.79 -10.41 16.86
C PRO A 73 -9.09 -10.22 18.21
N ALA A 74 -9.56 -9.25 19.00
CA ALA A 74 -8.95 -8.89 20.29
C ALA A 74 -8.80 -10.08 21.24
N PHE A 75 -9.76 -11.02 21.22
CA PHE A 75 -9.71 -12.23 22.02
C PHE A 75 -8.54 -13.15 21.62
N ILE A 76 -8.27 -13.31 20.32
CA ILE A 76 -7.14 -14.14 19.83
C ILE A 76 -5.83 -13.47 20.22
N ARG A 77 -5.72 -12.14 20.11
CA ARG A 77 -4.54 -11.38 20.55
C ARG A 77 -4.31 -11.47 22.05
N PHE A 78 -5.38 -11.44 22.86
CA PHE A 78 -5.23 -11.68 24.29
C PHE A 78 -4.74 -13.10 24.58
N LEU A 79 -5.27 -14.10 23.88
CA LEU A 79 -4.86 -15.49 24.07
C LEU A 79 -3.41 -15.74 23.61
N SER A 80 -2.95 -15.02 22.58
CA SER A 80 -1.57 -15.11 22.09
C SER A 80 -0.53 -14.64 23.11
N GLN A 81 -0.93 -13.81 24.11
CA GLN A 81 -0.04 -13.40 25.19
C GLN A 81 0.44 -14.56 26.07
N TYR A 82 -0.29 -15.67 26.07
CA TYR A 82 0.15 -16.89 26.78
C TYR A 82 1.17 -17.71 25.97
N HIS A 83 1.41 -17.37 24.71
CA HIS A 83 2.29 -18.10 23.77
C HIS A 83 3.76 -17.66 23.90
N ASP A 84 4.24 -17.53 25.13
CA ASP A 84 5.60 -17.13 25.46
C ASP A 84 6.29 -18.25 26.24
N PRO A 85 7.57 -18.57 25.99
CA PRO A 85 8.32 -19.60 26.71
C PRO A 85 8.29 -19.45 28.22
N LEU A 86 8.34 -18.21 28.73
CA LEU A 86 8.28 -17.92 30.16
C LEU A 86 6.90 -18.27 30.74
N ASN A 87 5.83 -17.96 30.00
CA ASN A 87 4.47 -18.28 30.41
C ASN A 87 4.24 -19.79 30.45
N TYR A 88 4.80 -20.55 29.52
CA TYR A 88 4.74 -22.01 29.57
C TYR A 88 5.45 -22.59 30.80
N LEU A 89 6.60 -22.03 31.16
CA LEU A 89 7.31 -22.43 32.36
C LEU A 89 6.49 -22.16 33.63
N LEU A 90 5.87 -20.98 33.71
CA LEU A 90 4.99 -20.59 34.83
C LEU A 90 3.74 -21.47 34.89
N ILE A 91 3.12 -21.81 33.76
CA ILE A 91 1.99 -22.74 33.69
C ILE A 91 2.42 -24.11 34.21
N GLY A 92 3.59 -24.60 33.75
CA GLY A 92 4.14 -25.87 34.23
C GLY A 92 4.41 -25.87 35.75
N ALA A 93 4.97 -24.77 36.27
CA ALA A 93 5.20 -24.60 37.71
C ALA A 93 3.88 -24.59 38.51
N GLY A 94 2.84 -23.89 38.02
CA GLY A 94 1.52 -23.84 38.65
C GLY A 94 0.85 -25.22 38.66
N LEU A 95 0.93 -25.97 37.58
CA LEU A 95 0.41 -27.34 37.50
C LEU A 95 1.17 -28.29 38.47
N LEU A 96 2.51 -28.13 38.55
CA LEU A 96 3.34 -28.92 39.46
C LEU A 96 3.00 -28.59 40.91
N ALA A 97 2.83 -27.32 41.28
CA ALA A 97 2.42 -26.89 42.61
C ALA A 97 1.08 -27.51 43.04
N LEU A 98 0.11 -27.52 42.11
CA LEU A 98 -1.19 -28.13 42.35
C LEU A 98 -1.11 -29.66 42.52
N ALA A 99 -0.24 -30.33 41.74
CA ALA A 99 -0.05 -31.77 41.81
C ALA A 99 0.67 -32.23 43.11
N THR A 100 1.62 -31.42 43.61
CA THR A 100 2.40 -31.73 44.79
C THR A 100 1.70 -31.39 46.11
N HIS A 101 0.88 -30.32 46.12
CA HIS A 101 0.17 -29.83 47.28
C HIS A 101 -1.31 -29.52 46.99
N PRO A 102 -2.13 -30.53 46.73
CA PRO A 102 -3.54 -30.31 46.36
C PRO A 102 -4.35 -29.67 47.48
N ASP A 103 -3.92 -29.84 48.72
CA ASP A 103 -4.59 -29.28 49.93
C ASP A 103 -4.26 -27.78 50.11
N LYS A 104 -3.28 -27.23 49.41
CA LYS A 104 -2.84 -25.83 49.50
C LYS A 104 -2.75 -25.19 48.10
N PRO A 105 -3.88 -24.90 47.45
CA PRO A 105 -3.87 -24.36 46.08
C PRO A 105 -3.40 -22.91 45.98
N GLY A 106 -3.03 -22.28 47.08
CA GLY A 106 -2.66 -20.85 47.12
C GLY A 106 -1.54 -20.47 46.16
N ASP A 107 -0.50 -21.31 46.05
CA ASP A 107 0.65 -21.05 45.16
C ASP A 107 0.22 -21.13 43.67
N ALA A 108 -0.56 -22.10 43.31
CA ALA A 108 -1.09 -22.23 41.93
C ALA A 108 -2.03 -21.07 41.58
N ILE A 109 -2.89 -20.66 42.54
CA ILE A 109 -3.77 -19.49 42.37
C ILE A 109 -2.95 -18.22 42.18
N PHE A 110 -1.90 -18.03 42.98
CA PHE A 110 -1.02 -16.86 42.87
C PHE A 110 -0.34 -16.82 41.49
N ILE A 111 0.21 -17.94 41.00
CA ILE A 111 0.80 -18.03 39.66
C ILE A 111 -0.25 -17.70 38.61
N GLY A 112 -1.48 -18.20 38.74
CA GLY A 112 -2.57 -17.89 37.80
C GLY A 112 -2.93 -16.41 37.76
N ILE A 113 -2.94 -15.74 38.92
CA ILE A 113 -3.16 -14.30 39.00
C ILE A 113 -2.03 -13.53 38.29
N VAL A 114 -0.77 -13.89 38.56
CA VAL A 114 0.39 -13.26 37.93
C VAL A 114 0.38 -13.43 36.42
N LEU A 115 0.11 -14.65 35.91
CA LEU A 115 -0.04 -14.94 34.49
C LEU A 115 -1.13 -14.08 33.83
N THR A 116 -2.29 -13.99 34.47
CA THR A 116 -3.41 -13.22 33.93
C THR A 116 -3.12 -11.73 33.95
N ALA A 117 -2.50 -11.20 34.98
CA ALA A 117 -2.09 -9.80 35.07
C ALA A 117 -1.03 -9.47 33.97
N ASN A 118 -0.05 -10.37 33.76
CA ASN A 118 0.96 -10.21 32.72
C ASN A 118 0.35 -10.22 31.31
N ALA A 119 -0.56 -11.16 31.05
CA ALA A 119 -1.27 -11.22 29.78
C ALA A 119 -2.12 -9.97 29.52
N PHE A 120 -2.81 -9.45 30.55
CA PHE A 120 -3.57 -8.21 30.44
C PHE A 120 -2.67 -7.00 30.13
N PHE A 121 -1.53 -6.91 30.82
CA PHE A 121 -0.58 -5.82 30.62
C PHE A 121 0.05 -5.88 29.20
N GLY A 122 0.45 -7.07 28.74
CA GLY A 122 0.95 -7.26 27.39
C GLY A 122 -0.08 -6.86 26.32
N PHE A 123 -1.31 -7.32 26.47
CA PHE A 123 -2.41 -6.94 25.59
C PHE A 123 -2.66 -5.41 25.57
N TRP A 124 -2.61 -4.76 26.73
CA TRP A 124 -2.79 -3.31 26.82
C TRP A 124 -1.65 -2.55 26.11
N GLN A 125 -0.39 -2.97 26.30
CA GLN A 125 0.77 -2.39 25.63
C GLN A 125 0.68 -2.55 24.10
N GLU A 126 0.32 -3.75 23.64
CA GLU A 126 0.17 -4.03 22.21
C GLU A 126 -0.91 -3.16 21.57
N ASN A 127 -2.08 -3.05 22.20
CA ASN A 127 -3.15 -2.18 21.73
C ASN A 127 -2.74 -0.71 21.67
N LYS A 128 -2.00 -0.23 22.66
CA LYS A 128 -1.51 1.14 22.68
C LYS A 128 -0.52 1.38 21.55
N ALA A 129 0.42 0.47 21.34
CA ALA A 129 1.39 0.56 20.25
C ALA A 129 0.69 0.55 18.87
N GLU A 130 -0.32 -0.31 18.67
CA GLU A 130 -1.09 -0.36 17.43
C GLU A 130 -1.85 0.96 17.15
N GLN A 131 -2.43 1.57 18.19
CA GLN A 131 -3.10 2.87 18.06
C GLN A 131 -2.12 3.99 17.69
N GLU A 132 -0.95 4.03 18.33
CA GLU A 132 0.08 5.02 18.02
C GLU A 132 0.62 4.86 16.58
N MET A 133 0.85 3.62 16.14
CA MET A 133 1.24 3.33 14.75
C MET A 133 0.14 3.70 13.74
N GLY A 134 -1.12 3.44 14.08
CA GLY A 134 -2.27 3.84 13.26
C GLY A 134 -2.38 5.36 13.10
N ALA A 135 -2.15 6.11 14.16
CA ALA A 135 -2.15 7.57 14.13
C ALA A 135 -1.02 8.13 13.25
N LEU A 136 0.19 7.55 13.32
CA LEU A 136 1.32 7.92 12.47
C LEU A 136 1.03 7.63 10.99
N LYS A 137 0.44 6.48 10.67
CA LYS A 137 0.01 6.14 9.29
C LYS A 137 -1.00 7.14 8.74
N GLN A 138 -1.96 7.59 9.54
CA GLN A 138 -2.95 8.58 9.12
C GLN A 138 -2.35 9.98 8.89
N MET A 139 -1.29 10.35 9.61
CA MET A 139 -0.59 11.63 9.37
C MET A 139 0.16 11.68 8.06
N THR A 140 0.50 10.52 7.48
CA THR A 140 1.21 10.40 6.20
C THR A 140 0.22 10.16 5.05
N VAL A 141 -0.84 10.98 4.96
CA VAL A 141 -1.71 10.97 3.76
C VAL A 141 -0.87 11.51 2.61
N SER A 142 -0.38 10.61 1.77
CA SER A 142 0.33 10.97 0.57
C SER A 142 -0.63 11.70 -0.38
N ARG A 143 -0.14 12.76 -1.02
CA ARG A 143 -0.87 13.52 -2.04
C ARG A 143 -0.18 13.35 -3.39
N CYS A 144 -0.95 13.45 -4.44
CA CYS A 144 -0.43 13.43 -5.81
C CYS A 144 -1.14 14.49 -6.65
N VAL A 145 -0.46 14.95 -7.69
CA VAL A 145 -1.02 15.89 -8.65
C VAL A 145 -1.56 15.10 -9.84
N VAL A 146 -2.82 15.33 -10.17
CA VAL A 146 -3.49 14.72 -11.31
C VAL A 146 -4.02 15.78 -12.26
N CYS A 147 -4.18 15.42 -13.54
CA CYS A 147 -4.87 16.24 -14.51
C CYS A 147 -6.31 15.75 -14.64
N ARG A 148 -7.28 16.57 -14.21
CA ARG A 148 -8.72 16.35 -14.39
C ARG A 148 -9.39 17.62 -14.91
N ASP A 149 -10.39 17.47 -15.75
CA ASP A 149 -11.10 18.60 -16.38
C ASP A 149 -10.16 19.58 -17.11
N GLY A 150 -9.02 19.08 -17.61
CA GLY A 150 -7.99 19.91 -18.26
C GLY A 150 -7.15 20.77 -17.32
N MET A 151 -7.26 20.57 -16.01
CA MET A 151 -6.52 21.33 -14.99
C MET A 151 -5.74 20.40 -14.06
N GLU A 152 -4.58 20.87 -13.61
CA GLU A 152 -3.84 20.18 -12.55
C GLU A 152 -4.50 20.43 -11.20
N MET A 153 -4.70 19.35 -10.44
CA MET A 153 -5.24 19.41 -9.09
C MET A 153 -4.53 18.44 -8.17
N GLU A 154 -4.37 18.83 -6.92
CA GLU A 154 -3.81 17.98 -5.88
C GLU A 154 -4.92 17.17 -5.21
N ILE A 155 -4.79 15.84 -5.23
CA ILE A 155 -5.72 14.92 -4.58
C ILE A 155 -5.01 14.02 -3.58
N SER A 156 -5.77 13.36 -2.69
CA SER A 156 -5.24 12.24 -1.91
C SER A 156 -4.94 11.06 -2.83
N THR A 157 -3.82 10.37 -2.61
CA THR A 157 -3.49 9.15 -3.35
C THR A 157 -4.59 8.09 -3.26
N THR A 158 -5.38 8.10 -2.17
CA THR A 158 -6.53 7.20 -1.98
C THR A 158 -7.67 7.45 -2.96
N GLN A 159 -7.75 8.65 -3.55
CA GLN A 159 -8.77 9.04 -4.53
C GLN A 159 -8.33 8.84 -5.98
N LEU A 160 -7.14 8.28 -6.17
CA LEU A 160 -6.63 7.96 -7.49
C LEU A 160 -7.42 6.79 -8.08
N VAL A 161 -7.77 6.92 -9.35
CA VAL A 161 -8.55 5.89 -10.07
C VAL A 161 -7.85 5.48 -11.37
N PRO A 162 -8.15 4.27 -11.90
CA PRO A 162 -7.64 3.85 -13.21
C PRO A 162 -8.05 4.85 -14.30
N GLY A 163 -7.06 5.30 -15.09
CA GLY A 163 -7.24 6.31 -16.11
C GLY A 163 -6.89 7.74 -15.68
N ASP A 164 -6.59 7.99 -14.39
CA ASP A 164 -6.07 9.31 -14.01
C ASP A 164 -4.71 9.56 -14.66
N ILE A 165 -4.52 10.77 -15.15
CA ILE A 165 -3.22 11.26 -15.61
C ILE A 165 -2.51 11.87 -14.41
N VAL A 166 -1.45 11.21 -13.97
CA VAL A 166 -0.69 11.58 -12.76
C VAL A 166 0.60 12.28 -13.14
N LYS A 167 0.90 13.37 -12.47
CA LYS A 167 2.14 14.11 -12.60
C LYS A 167 3.08 13.71 -11.46
N ILE A 168 4.23 13.15 -11.82
CA ILE A 168 5.25 12.74 -10.87
C ILE A 168 6.40 13.75 -10.85
N GLU A 169 6.75 14.22 -9.67
CA GLU A 169 7.87 15.12 -9.42
C GLU A 169 8.98 14.43 -8.63
N GLU A 170 10.18 14.98 -8.68
CA GLU A 170 11.32 14.47 -7.95
C GLU A 170 11.07 14.48 -6.42
N GLY A 171 11.44 13.38 -5.76
CA GLY A 171 11.28 13.23 -4.31
C GLY A 171 9.90 12.74 -3.87
N LEU A 172 8.96 12.52 -4.80
CA LEU A 172 7.65 11.93 -4.49
C LEU A 172 7.68 10.41 -4.63
N ASN A 173 6.92 9.74 -3.76
CA ASN A 173 6.65 8.33 -3.91
C ASN A 173 5.67 8.08 -5.05
N VAL A 174 5.82 6.96 -5.73
CA VAL A 174 4.88 6.50 -6.76
C VAL A 174 3.55 6.16 -6.07
N PRO A 175 2.43 6.82 -6.45
CA PRO A 175 1.18 6.69 -5.71
C PRO A 175 0.34 5.45 -6.09
N ALA A 176 0.64 4.82 -7.20
CA ALA A 176 -0.04 3.64 -7.73
C ALA A 176 0.79 3.05 -8.87
N ASP A 177 0.36 1.91 -9.42
CA ASP A 177 0.93 1.39 -10.66
C ASP A 177 0.64 2.35 -11.83
N LEU A 178 1.69 2.84 -12.47
CA LEU A 178 1.59 3.85 -13.50
C LEU A 178 2.30 3.40 -14.79
N ARG A 179 1.65 3.62 -15.93
CA ARG A 179 2.30 3.54 -17.24
C ARG A 179 2.86 4.89 -17.63
N VAL A 180 4.14 4.96 -17.86
CA VAL A 180 4.84 6.20 -18.25
C VAL A 180 4.45 6.58 -19.66
N SER A 181 3.81 7.71 -19.84
CA SER A 181 3.44 8.28 -21.13
C SER A 181 4.50 9.23 -21.67
N GLU A 182 5.07 10.05 -20.78
CA GLU A 182 6.18 10.94 -21.10
C GLU A 182 7.22 10.92 -19.98
N ALA A 183 8.51 10.78 -20.32
CA ALA A 183 9.60 10.79 -19.35
C ALA A 183 10.71 11.75 -19.80
N TRP A 184 11.02 12.74 -18.97
CA TRP A 184 12.18 13.60 -19.18
C TRP A 184 13.22 13.35 -18.09
N GLN A 185 14.33 12.71 -18.44
CA GLN A 185 15.44 12.38 -17.52
C GLN A 185 14.99 11.74 -16.18
N CYS A 186 13.89 10.94 -16.23
CA CYS A 186 13.33 10.29 -15.08
C CYS A 186 14.23 9.18 -14.57
N LYS A 187 14.48 9.18 -13.25
CA LYS A 187 15.07 8.07 -12.52
C LYS A 187 14.18 7.74 -11.34
N VAL A 188 14.03 6.46 -11.06
CA VAL A 188 13.23 5.95 -9.94
C VAL A 188 14.11 5.03 -9.11
N ASP A 189 13.97 5.15 -7.81
CA ASP A 189 14.56 4.19 -6.87
C ASP A 189 13.61 3.01 -6.72
N GLU A 190 14.00 1.88 -7.27
CA GLU A 190 13.26 0.62 -7.23
C GLU A 190 13.90 -0.39 -6.28
N SER A 191 14.73 0.07 -5.34
CA SER A 191 15.47 -0.81 -4.42
C SER A 191 14.57 -1.71 -3.59
N ALA A 192 13.35 -1.27 -3.27
CA ALA A 192 12.35 -2.07 -2.57
C ALA A 192 11.84 -3.26 -3.42
N LEU A 193 11.82 -3.13 -4.76
CA LEU A 193 11.34 -4.13 -5.69
C LEU A 193 12.46 -5.05 -6.20
N THR A 194 13.59 -4.45 -6.58
CA THR A 194 14.70 -5.15 -7.24
C THR A 194 15.84 -5.52 -6.29
N GLY A 195 15.95 -4.85 -5.14
CA GLY A 195 17.10 -4.95 -4.22
C GLY A 195 18.32 -4.15 -4.69
N GLU A 196 18.28 -3.50 -5.85
CA GLU A 196 19.37 -2.69 -6.37
C GLU A 196 19.31 -1.25 -5.85
N SER A 197 20.42 -0.75 -5.30
CA SER A 197 20.48 0.60 -4.71
C SER A 197 20.68 1.73 -5.73
N MET A 198 20.87 1.42 -7.02
CA MET A 198 21.10 2.42 -8.06
C MET A 198 19.79 2.81 -8.74
N PRO A 199 19.45 4.13 -8.79
CA PRO A 199 18.24 4.59 -9.46
C PRO A 199 18.20 4.21 -10.94
N THR A 200 17.11 3.58 -11.35
CA THR A 200 16.86 3.10 -12.72
C THR A 200 16.30 4.22 -13.59
N LYS A 201 16.77 4.33 -14.84
CA LYS A 201 16.19 5.25 -15.80
C LYS A 201 14.89 4.71 -16.34
N VAL A 202 13.86 5.53 -16.29
CA VAL A 202 12.53 5.24 -16.84
C VAL A 202 12.39 5.83 -18.23
N ASN A 203 11.64 5.17 -19.10
CA ASN A 203 11.35 5.60 -20.47
C ASN A 203 9.89 5.31 -20.84
N GLU A 204 9.45 5.84 -22.00
CA GLU A 204 8.09 5.65 -22.52
C GLU A 204 7.96 4.52 -23.56
N PHE A 205 9.07 3.84 -23.94
CA PHE A 205 9.07 2.87 -25.01
C PHE A 205 8.27 1.61 -24.67
N VAL A 206 7.67 1.02 -25.68
CA VAL A 206 6.96 -0.26 -25.59
C VAL A 206 7.96 -1.39 -25.34
N LEU A 207 7.62 -2.31 -24.45
CA LEU A 207 8.47 -3.44 -24.10
C LEU A 207 7.82 -4.77 -24.54
N PRO A 208 8.62 -5.82 -24.78
CA PRO A 208 8.12 -7.15 -25.11
C PRO A 208 7.24 -7.74 -24.00
N PRO A 209 6.24 -8.58 -24.34
CA PRO A 209 5.34 -9.19 -23.37
C PRO A 209 6.05 -10.03 -22.29
N GLU A 210 7.15 -10.67 -22.64
CA GLU A 210 7.96 -11.53 -21.76
C GLU A 210 8.88 -10.74 -20.81
N THR A 211 8.84 -9.39 -20.83
CA THR A 211 9.67 -8.55 -19.97
C THR A 211 9.33 -8.78 -18.50
N LEU A 212 10.34 -9.15 -17.71
CA LEU A 212 10.22 -9.34 -16.27
C LEU A 212 9.80 -8.04 -15.57
N LEU A 213 9.12 -8.14 -14.44
CA LEU A 213 8.60 -6.99 -13.69
C LEU A 213 9.69 -5.95 -13.39
N ALA A 214 10.86 -6.41 -12.92
CA ALA A 214 12.01 -5.56 -12.60
C ALA A 214 12.65 -4.84 -13.81
N ASP A 215 12.37 -5.30 -15.04
CA ASP A 215 12.92 -4.73 -16.28
C ASP A 215 11.93 -3.83 -17.02
N ARG A 216 10.72 -3.64 -16.47
CA ARG A 216 9.66 -2.82 -17.09
C ARG A 216 9.89 -1.33 -16.89
N LYS A 217 10.94 -0.80 -17.51
CA LYS A 217 11.37 0.62 -17.39
C LYS A 217 10.36 1.66 -17.89
N ASN A 218 9.22 1.24 -18.39
CA ASN A 218 8.10 2.08 -18.81
C ASN A 218 6.90 2.00 -17.86
N MET A 219 7.06 1.32 -16.73
CA MET A 219 6.10 1.23 -15.64
C MET A 219 6.72 1.81 -14.36
N LEU A 220 5.89 2.27 -13.44
CA LEU A 220 6.23 2.67 -12.08
C LEU A 220 5.32 1.89 -11.13
N TYR A 221 5.89 1.40 -10.01
CA TYR A 221 5.20 0.57 -9.02
C TYR A 221 5.30 1.16 -7.62
#